data_2b639d474925c9e71904bc6181d04f8f
#
_entry.id   2b639d474925c9e71904bc6181d04f8f
#
_cell.length_a   1.000
_cell.length_b   1.000
_cell.length_c   1.000
_cell.angle_alpha   90.00
_cell.angle_beta   90.00
_cell.angle_gamma   90.00
#
_symmetry.space_group_name_H-M   'P 1'
#
loop_
_entity.id
_entity.type
_entity.pdbx_description
1 polymer ?
#
loop_
_entity_poly.entity_id
_entity_poly.type
_entity_poly.pdbx_seq_one_letter_code
_entity_poly.pdbx_strand_id
1 'polypeptide(L)'
;MRCVLVAIGWENIALQALSAILKENGHEVHLVYDQALFDDKNYLCIPRLAKLFDQKDLVIQRIIELEPDLVGFHVQTVQYHEMRDMAERIKRHYSVPIIFGGIHPHSSPEMTLLKQDSAVDMICLSEGEYPLLELCNCIEQGRIDYSIKNIWFRLEDTSLIKNETRPLIEDIDALPTI
;
A
#
# COMPACT_ATOMS: atom_id res chain seq x y z
N MET A 1 7.42 14.26 3.89
CA MET A 1 6.09 14.01 3.29
C MET A 1 5.25 13.14 4.21
N ARG A 2 3.94 13.05 3.98
CA ARG A 2 3.01 12.22 4.77
C ARG A 2 2.62 10.97 3.99
N CYS A 3 2.90 9.79 4.58
CA CYS A 3 2.58 8.49 4.01
C CYS A 3 1.54 7.79 4.90
N VAL A 4 0.48 7.26 4.31
CA VAL A 4 -0.49 6.42 5.01
C VAL A 4 -0.34 4.98 4.53
N LEU A 5 -0.08 4.06 5.46
CA LEU A 5 0.04 2.63 5.18
C LEU A 5 -1.19 1.90 5.72
N VAL A 6 -1.83 1.10 4.88
CA VAL A 6 -3.13 0.48 5.14
C VAL A 6 -3.02 -1.04 5.15
N ALA A 7 -3.63 -1.68 6.15
CA ALA A 7 -3.83 -3.12 6.20
C ALA A 7 -5.25 -3.47 6.65
N ILE A 8 -5.70 -4.68 6.34
CA ILE A 8 -6.96 -5.25 6.80
C ILE A 8 -6.67 -6.42 7.74
N GLY A 9 -7.39 -6.49 8.85
CA GLY A 9 -7.40 -7.57 9.82
C GLY A 9 -6.37 -7.41 10.93
N TRP A 10 -5.12 -7.78 10.72
CA TRP A 10 -4.13 -7.92 11.79
C TRP A 10 -3.01 -6.89 11.69
N GLU A 11 -2.36 -6.64 12.83
CA GLU A 11 -1.07 -5.96 12.84
C GLU A 11 -0.10 -6.64 11.87
N ASN A 12 0.61 -5.83 11.10
CA ASN A 12 1.50 -6.32 10.05
C ASN A 12 2.92 -5.84 10.30
N ILE A 13 3.80 -6.78 10.63
CA ILE A 13 5.22 -6.50 10.93
C ILE A 13 5.89 -5.81 9.73
N ALA A 14 5.57 -6.19 8.50
CA ALA A 14 6.14 -5.54 7.32
C ALA A 14 5.77 -4.05 7.26
N LEU A 15 4.51 -3.69 7.55
CA LEU A 15 4.12 -2.27 7.61
C LEU A 15 4.78 -1.52 8.77
N GLN A 16 5.04 -2.19 9.89
CA GLN A 16 5.76 -1.59 11.01
C GLN A 16 7.21 -1.30 10.62
N ALA A 17 7.90 -2.24 9.94
CA ALA A 17 9.25 -2.05 9.42
C ALA A 17 9.30 -0.89 8.40
N LEU A 18 8.39 -0.85 7.44
CA LEU A 18 8.26 0.25 6.49
C LEU A 18 8.02 1.59 7.21
N SER A 19 7.16 1.60 8.22
CA SER A 19 6.90 2.79 9.04
C SER A 19 8.14 3.25 9.80
N ALA A 20 8.92 2.32 10.35
CA ALA A 20 10.13 2.63 11.10
C ALA A 20 11.18 3.30 10.20
N ILE A 21 11.49 2.72 9.05
CA ILE A 21 12.48 3.28 8.12
C ILE A 21 12.06 4.65 7.57
N LEU A 22 10.79 4.83 7.25
CA LEU A 22 10.29 6.11 6.76
C LEU A 22 10.37 7.19 7.84
N LYS A 23 9.98 6.88 9.10
CA LYS A 23 10.04 7.81 10.24
C LYS A 23 11.47 8.19 10.58
N GLU A 24 12.42 7.24 10.58
CA GLU A 24 13.83 7.52 10.81
C GLU A 24 14.41 8.49 9.77
N ASN A 25 13.87 8.45 8.55
CA ASN A 25 14.26 9.37 7.47
C ASN A 25 13.39 10.65 7.39
N GLY A 26 12.64 10.98 8.44
CA GLY A 26 11.96 12.25 8.61
C GLY A 26 10.58 12.35 7.96
N HIS A 27 10.02 11.25 7.46
CA HIS A 27 8.65 11.24 6.93
C HIS A 27 7.61 11.05 8.03
N GLU A 28 6.45 11.69 7.88
CA GLU A 28 5.29 11.46 8.73
C GLU A 28 4.56 10.21 8.24
N VAL A 29 4.40 9.19 9.11
CA VAL A 29 3.78 7.92 8.73
C VAL A 29 2.65 7.56 9.65
N HIS A 30 1.48 7.28 9.07
CA HIS A 30 0.31 6.78 9.76
C HIS A 30 0.02 5.35 9.33
N LEU A 31 -0.21 4.47 10.31
CA LEU A 31 -0.71 3.12 10.08
C LEU A 31 -2.22 3.13 10.30
N VAL A 32 -2.97 2.72 9.30
CA VAL A 32 -4.44 2.65 9.36
C VAL A 32 -4.86 1.21 9.15
N TYR A 33 -5.63 0.67 10.09
CA TYR A 33 -6.11 -0.71 10.07
C TYR A 33 -7.63 -0.75 9.98
N ASP A 34 -8.15 -1.49 8.99
CA ASP A 34 -9.52 -1.98 9.03
C ASP A 34 -9.52 -3.30 9.77
N GLN A 35 -10.17 -3.35 10.92
CA GLN A 35 -10.22 -4.56 11.75
C GLN A 35 -10.97 -5.70 11.10
N ALA A 36 -11.82 -5.44 10.11
CA ALA A 36 -12.63 -6.42 9.38
C ALA A 36 -13.33 -7.42 10.32
N LEU A 37 -13.94 -6.92 11.40
CA LEU A 37 -14.58 -7.76 12.41
C LEU A 37 -15.66 -8.65 11.77
N PHE A 38 -15.54 -9.96 11.99
CA PHE A 38 -16.41 -11.01 11.42
C PHE A 38 -16.36 -11.12 9.88
N ASP A 39 -15.41 -10.46 9.20
CA ASP A 39 -15.20 -10.57 7.74
C ASP A 39 -13.84 -11.20 7.40
N ASP A 40 -13.20 -11.84 8.36
CA ASP A 40 -11.95 -12.55 8.11
C ASP A 40 -12.22 -13.87 7.39
N LYS A 41 -11.92 -13.89 6.10
CA LYS A 41 -12.15 -15.04 5.21
C LYS A 41 -11.25 -16.25 5.52
N ASN A 42 -10.20 -16.04 6.32
CA ASN A 42 -9.28 -17.12 6.71
C ASN A 42 -9.69 -17.80 8.01
N TYR A 43 -10.35 -17.07 8.93
CA TYR A 43 -10.63 -17.57 10.28
C TYR A 43 -12.10 -17.49 10.66
N LEU A 44 -12.75 -16.35 10.52
CA LEU A 44 -14.13 -16.16 10.96
C LEU A 44 -14.87 -15.17 10.05
N CYS A 45 -15.79 -15.70 9.25
CA CYS A 45 -16.66 -14.88 8.42
C CYS A 45 -18.13 -15.15 8.76
N ILE A 46 -18.79 -14.13 9.33
CA ILE A 46 -20.23 -14.16 9.64
C ILE A 46 -20.87 -12.95 8.93
N PRO A 47 -21.39 -13.11 7.69
CA PRO A 47 -21.77 -11.98 6.83
C PRO A 47 -22.73 -10.97 7.44
N ARG A 48 -23.66 -11.42 8.30
CA ARG A 48 -24.61 -10.52 8.98
C ARG A 48 -23.93 -9.64 10.01
N LEU A 49 -22.96 -10.18 10.76
CA LEU A 49 -22.19 -9.42 11.75
C LEU A 49 -21.15 -8.55 11.06
N ALA A 50 -20.45 -9.09 10.04
CA ALA A 50 -19.52 -8.33 9.22
C ALA A 50 -20.14 -7.03 8.70
N LYS A 51 -21.35 -7.10 8.15
CA LYS A 51 -22.07 -5.91 7.68
C LYS A 51 -22.44 -4.94 8.81
N LEU A 52 -22.72 -5.42 10.02
CA LEU A 52 -23.07 -4.58 11.17
C LEU A 52 -21.84 -3.83 11.71
N PHE A 53 -20.67 -4.44 11.63
CA PHE A 53 -19.39 -3.90 12.12
C PHE A 53 -18.50 -3.36 10.99
N ASP A 54 -19.02 -3.20 9.78
CA ASP A 54 -18.26 -2.65 8.66
C ASP A 54 -17.86 -1.19 8.94
N GLN A 55 -16.57 -0.94 9.00
CA GLN A 55 -15.97 0.36 9.26
C GLN A 55 -15.22 0.93 8.06
N LYS A 56 -15.33 0.32 6.88
CA LYS A 56 -14.58 0.73 5.68
C LYS A 56 -14.78 2.21 5.33
N ASP A 57 -16.00 2.73 5.49
CA ASP A 57 -16.28 4.15 5.25
C ASP A 57 -15.51 5.05 6.20
N LEU A 58 -15.45 4.70 7.48
CA LEU A 58 -14.70 5.46 8.50
C LEU A 58 -13.18 5.39 8.23
N VAL A 59 -12.69 4.21 7.83
CA VAL A 59 -11.27 4.02 7.48
C VAL A 59 -10.90 4.90 6.28
N ILE A 60 -11.71 4.90 5.22
CA ILE A 60 -11.49 5.74 4.03
C ILE A 60 -11.54 7.22 4.40
N GLN A 61 -12.54 7.64 5.17
CA GLN A 61 -12.64 9.01 5.65
C GLN A 61 -11.40 9.41 6.44
N ARG A 62 -10.94 8.54 7.35
CA ARG A 62 -9.73 8.80 8.13
C ARG A 62 -8.48 8.95 7.27
N ILE A 63 -8.33 8.13 6.22
CA ILE A 63 -7.22 8.26 5.27
C ILE A 63 -7.26 9.61 4.57
N ILE A 64 -8.43 10.04 4.11
CA ILE A 64 -8.61 11.32 3.41
C ILE A 64 -8.33 12.52 4.35
N GLU A 65 -8.82 12.47 5.60
CA GLU A 65 -8.57 13.52 6.61
C GLU A 65 -7.10 13.70 6.96
N LEU A 66 -6.29 12.68 6.76
CA LEU A 66 -4.84 12.74 6.94
C LEU A 66 -4.13 13.49 5.80
N GLU A 67 -4.81 13.78 4.70
CA GLU A 67 -4.24 14.45 3.52
C GLU A 67 -2.88 13.87 3.10
N PRO A 68 -2.79 12.55 2.80
CA PRO A 68 -1.52 11.89 2.49
C PRO A 68 -0.97 12.31 1.14
N ASP A 69 0.35 12.34 1.03
CA ASP A 69 1.07 12.47 -0.24
C ASP A 69 1.22 11.12 -0.96
N LEU A 70 1.09 10.01 -0.21
CA LEU A 70 1.14 8.63 -0.72
C LEU A 70 0.29 7.72 0.17
N VAL A 71 -0.49 6.83 -0.46
CA VAL A 71 -1.20 5.74 0.23
C VAL A 71 -0.64 4.39 -0.20
N GLY A 72 -0.13 3.62 0.75
CA GLY A 72 0.40 2.27 0.54
C GLY A 72 -0.51 1.21 1.15
N PHE A 73 -0.82 0.16 0.39
CA PHE A 73 -1.61 -0.97 0.87
C PHE A 73 -0.76 -2.23 0.95
N HIS A 74 -0.86 -2.96 2.06
CA HIS A 74 -0.33 -4.32 2.15
C HIS A 74 -1.39 -5.33 1.74
N VAL A 75 -1.24 -5.94 0.56
CA VAL A 75 -2.30 -6.70 -0.11
C VAL A 75 -2.03 -8.20 -0.06
N GLN A 76 -2.91 -8.93 0.64
CA GLN A 76 -3.03 -10.38 0.53
C GLN A 76 -4.04 -10.75 -0.57
N THR A 77 -3.87 -11.92 -1.20
CA THR A 77 -4.71 -12.32 -2.33
C THR A 77 -6.20 -12.39 -1.98
N VAL A 78 -6.53 -12.84 -0.78
CA VAL A 78 -7.93 -12.94 -0.30
C VAL A 78 -8.58 -11.57 -0.06
N GLN A 79 -7.79 -10.53 0.18
CA GLN A 79 -8.21 -9.16 0.48
C GLN A 79 -8.13 -8.22 -0.73
N TYR A 80 -7.59 -8.69 -1.86
CA TYR A 80 -7.31 -7.85 -3.03
C TYR A 80 -8.52 -7.05 -3.51
N HIS A 81 -9.68 -7.68 -3.61
CA HIS A 81 -10.88 -7.01 -4.11
C HIS A 81 -11.35 -5.89 -3.18
N GLU A 82 -11.24 -6.09 -1.88
CA GLU A 82 -11.62 -5.09 -0.87
C GLU A 82 -10.65 -3.91 -0.86
N MET A 83 -9.36 -4.19 -0.87
CA MET A 83 -8.33 -3.14 -0.90
C MET A 83 -8.39 -2.32 -2.19
N ARG A 84 -8.71 -2.97 -3.31
CA ARG A 84 -8.93 -2.26 -4.57
C ARG A 84 -10.17 -1.35 -4.51
N ASP A 85 -11.29 -1.84 -3.95
CA ASP A 85 -12.49 -1.00 -3.76
C ASP A 85 -12.19 0.20 -2.87
N MET A 86 -11.43 0.01 -1.78
CA MET A 86 -10.99 1.12 -0.92
C MET A 86 -10.13 2.12 -1.69
N ALA A 87 -9.18 1.66 -2.49
CA ALA A 87 -8.33 2.51 -3.32
C ALA A 87 -9.15 3.32 -4.34
N GLU A 88 -10.11 2.67 -5.03
CA GLU A 88 -11.02 3.32 -5.97
C GLU A 88 -11.88 4.39 -5.27
N ARG A 89 -12.34 4.12 -4.06
CA ARG A 89 -13.15 5.05 -3.27
C ARG A 89 -12.33 6.23 -2.75
N ILE A 90 -11.09 6.00 -2.32
CA ILE A 90 -10.16 7.09 -1.96
C ILE A 90 -9.93 8.00 -3.17
N LYS A 91 -9.57 7.45 -4.32
CA LYS A 91 -9.29 8.21 -5.54
C LYS A 91 -10.48 9.06 -6.03
N ARG A 92 -11.72 8.62 -5.78
CA ARG A 92 -12.92 9.40 -6.12
C ARG A 92 -13.05 10.70 -5.33
N HIS A 93 -12.49 10.74 -4.14
CA HIS A 93 -12.62 11.88 -3.22
C HIS A 93 -11.30 12.65 -3.02
N TYR A 94 -10.17 11.97 -3.21
CA TYR A 94 -8.86 12.54 -2.96
C TYR A 94 -7.84 12.04 -3.98
N SER A 95 -7.24 12.98 -4.73
CA SER A 95 -6.23 12.63 -5.75
C SER A 95 -4.88 12.42 -5.09
N VAL A 96 -4.50 11.16 -4.89
CA VAL A 96 -3.25 10.75 -4.25
C VAL A 96 -2.66 9.55 -4.97
N PRO A 97 -1.32 9.45 -5.11
CA PRO A 97 -0.67 8.24 -5.59
C PRO A 97 -0.97 7.04 -4.67
N ILE A 98 -1.27 5.89 -5.27
CA ILE A 98 -1.57 4.65 -4.55
C ILE A 98 -0.59 3.55 -4.97
N ILE A 99 0.09 2.95 -3.99
CA ILE A 99 1.00 1.82 -4.18
C ILE A 99 0.47 0.57 -3.47
N PHE A 100 0.46 -0.57 -4.17
CA PHE A 100 0.17 -1.88 -3.59
C PHE A 100 1.46 -2.68 -3.40
N GLY A 101 1.67 -3.19 -2.19
CA GLY A 101 2.73 -4.14 -1.85
C GLY A 101 2.16 -5.42 -1.25
N GLY A 102 3.03 -6.38 -0.94
CA GLY A 102 2.66 -7.65 -0.34
C GLY A 102 2.55 -8.79 -1.36
N ILE A 103 1.98 -9.92 -0.92
CA ILE A 103 2.05 -11.17 -1.68
C ILE A 103 1.23 -11.14 -2.98
N HIS A 104 0.10 -10.44 -2.99
CA HIS A 104 -0.76 -10.43 -4.19
C HIS A 104 -0.12 -9.70 -5.38
N PRO A 105 0.38 -8.45 -5.24
CA PRO A 105 1.08 -7.77 -6.33
C PRO A 105 2.33 -8.53 -6.79
N HIS A 106 3.03 -9.19 -5.87
CA HIS A 106 4.18 -10.01 -6.21
C HIS A 106 3.81 -11.23 -7.08
N SER A 107 2.70 -11.90 -6.74
CA SER A 107 2.24 -13.10 -7.46
C SER A 107 1.50 -12.80 -8.74
N SER A 108 0.89 -11.62 -8.85
CA SER A 108 0.04 -11.23 -10.00
C SER A 108 0.22 -9.75 -10.36
N PRO A 109 1.44 -9.32 -10.71
CA PRO A 109 1.75 -7.90 -10.87
C PRO A 109 0.97 -7.25 -12.01
N GLU A 110 0.88 -7.92 -13.16
CA GLU A 110 0.17 -7.39 -14.32
C GLU A 110 -1.33 -7.28 -14.08
N MET A 111 -1.95 -8.28 -13.46
CA MET A 111 -3.38 -8.24 -13.13
C MET A 111 -3.73 -7.11 -12.16
N THR A 112 -2.79 -6.74 -11.28
CA THR A 112 -2.97 -5.67 -10.32
C THR A 112 -2.98 -4.30 -11.01
N LEU A 113 -2.09 -4.08 -11.98
CA LEU A 113 -1.90 -2.78 -12.65
C LEU A 113 -2.69 -2.62 -13.94
N LEU A 114 -2.84 -3.69 -14.76
CA LEU A 114 -3.44 -3.61 -16.12
C LEU A 114 -4.96 -3.50 -16.13
N LYS A 115 -5.64 -3.60 -14.99
CA LYS A 115 -7.07 -3.47 -14.98
C LYS A 115 -7.46 -2.06 -15.41
N GLN A 116 -8.24 -1.96 -16.48
CA GLN A 116 -8.83 -0.71 -16.92
C GLN A 116 -9.59 -0.08 -15.75
N ASP A 117 -9.41 1.20 -15.50
CA ASP A 117 -9.95 1.94 -14.35
C ASP A 117 -9.34 1.56 -12.97
N SER A 118 -8.14 0.96 -12.94
CA SER A 118 -7.47 0.70 -11.67
C SER A 118 -7.08 2.01 -10.97
N ALA A 119 -7.44 2.12 -9.69
CA ALA A 119 -6.98 3.20 -8.82
C ALA A 119 -5.52 3.02 -8.37
N VAL A 120 -4.90 1.88 -8.70
CA VAL A 120 -3.52 1.55 -8.31
C VAL A 120 -2.56 2.13 -9.34
N ASP A 121 -1.68 3.00 -8.90
CA ASP A 121 -0.69 3.65 -9.77
C ASP A 121 0.62 2.87 -9.84
N MET A 122 0.96 2.18 -8.75
CA MET A 122 2.23 1.50 -8.57
C MET A 122 2.05 0.20 -7.80
N ILE A 123 2.97 -0.74 -8.03
CA ILE A 123 3.14 -1.90 -7.16
C ILE A 123 4.59 -2.02 -6.73
N CYS A 124 4.78 -2.51 -5.50
CA CYS A 124 6.09 -2.88 -4.99
C CYS A 124 6.21 -4.41 -4.97
N LEU A 125 7.26 -4.91 -5.62
CA LEU A 125 7.63 -6.32 -5.69
C LEU A 125 8.75 -6.61 -4.70
N SER A 126 8.71 -7.79 -4.03
CA SER A 126 9.72 -8.14 -3.04
C SER A 126 9.76 -7.20 -1.84
N GLU A 127 10.93 -6.90 -1.29
CA GLU A 127 11.14 -6.03 -0.13
C GLU A 127 10.87 -4.57 -0.47
N GLY A 128 10.14 -3.90 0.41
CA GLY A 128 9.65 -2.54 0.19
C GLY A 128 10.44 -1.45 0.90
N GLU A 129 11.33 -1.80 1.83
CA GLU A 129 11.98 -0.88 2.76
C GLU A 129 12.71 0.25 2.03
N TYR A 130 13.67 -0.05 1.20
CA TYR A 130 14.41 0.95 0.42
C TYR A 130 13.62 1.53 -0.75
N PRO A 131 12.89 0.72 -1.57
CA PRO A 131 12.11 1.28 -2.67
C PRO A 131 11.06 2.28 -2.22
N LEU A 132 10.35 2.02 -1.13
CA LEU A 132 9.34 2.93 -0.61
C LEU A 132 9.97 4.21 -0.06
N LEU A 133 11.12 4.10 0.63
CA LEU A 133 11.88 5.27 1.08
C LEU A 133 12.33 6.15 -0.10
N GLU A 134 12.88 5.56 -1.15
CA GLU A 134 13.29 6.29 -2.35
C GLU A 134 12.09 6.97 -3.03
N LEU A 135 10.96 6.27 -3.13
CA LEU A 135 9.73 6.83 -3.67
C LEU A 135 9.24 8.03 -2.83
N CYS A 136 9.20 7.89 -1.51
CA CYS A 136 8.81 8.97 -0.61
C CYS A 136 9.72 10.20 -0.74
N ASN A 137 11.04 10.00 -0.79
CA ASN A 137 12.01 11.06 -1.01
C ASN A 137 11.79 11.78 -2.36
N CYS A 138 11.44 11.05 -3.40
CA CYS A 138 11.16 11.61 -4.71
C CYS A 138 9.86 12.44 -4.71
N ILE A 139 8.79 11.90 -4.10
CA ILE A 139 7.49 12.60 -3.99
C ILE A 139 7.66 13.90 -3.19
N GLU A 140 8.40 13.90 -2.09
CA GLU A 140 8.69 15.09 -1.29
C GLU A 140 9.42 16.19 -2.10
N GLN A 141 10.23 15.78 -3.08
CA GLN A 141 10.89 16.68 -4.03
C GLN A 141 10.00 17.11 -5.20
N GLY A 142 8.72 16.72 -5.21
CA GLY A 142 7.77 17.03 -6.28
C GLY A 142 8.03 16.31 -7.60
N ARG A 143 8.70 15.14 -7.57
CA ARG A 143 9.01 14.34 -8.76
C ARG A 143 8.72 12.85 -8.51
N ILE A 144 8.64 12.06 -9.57
CA ILE A 144 8.62 10.60 -9.52
C ILE A 144 9.82 10.08 -10.32
N ASP A 145 10.61 9.21 -9.68
CA ASP A 145 11.66 8.48 -10.36
C ASP A 145 11.13 7.12 -10.82
N TYR A 146 10.88 6.99 -12.10
CA TYR A 146 10.35 5.76 -12.69
C TYR A 146 11.37 4.63 -12.80
N SER A 147 12.62 4.85 -12.39
CA SER A 147 13.68 3.83 -12.42
C SER A 147 13.88 3.09 -11.10
N ILE A 148 13.10 3.40 -10.05
CA ILE A 148 13.21 2.77 -8.74
C ILE A 148 12.99 1.25 -8.87
N LYS A 149 14.02 0.48 -8.58
CA LYS A 149 13.94 -0.99 -8.58
C LYS A 149 12.92 -1.48 -7.56
N ASN A 150 12.31 -2.63 -7.81
CA ASN A 150 11.18 -3.25 -7.12
C ASN A 150 9.83 -2.54 -7.36
N ILE A 151 9.80 -1.33 -7.92
CA ILE A 151 8.53 -0.65 -8.19
C ILE A 151 8.21 -0.72 -9.68
N TRP A 152 7.02 -1.22 -9.99
CA TRP A 152 6.41 -1.07 -11.30
C TRP A 152 5.41 0.08 -11.27
N PHE A 153 5.39 0.85 -12.33
CA PHE A 153 4.54 2.03 -12.46
C PHE A 153 3.55 1.84 -13.61
N ARG A 154 2.34 2.32 -13.41
CA ARG A 154 1.35 2.49 -14.45
C ARG A 154 1.31 3.95 -14.87
N LEU A 155 1.53 4.20 -16.15
CA LEU A 155 1.48 5.55 -16.72
C LEU A 155 0.03 5.94 -17.09
N GLU A 156 -0.17 7.23 -17.39
CA GLU A 156 -1.49 7.76 -17.78
C GLU A 156 -2.06 7.09 -19.04
N ASP A 157 -1.20 6.71 -19.98
CA ASP A 157 -1.57 5.97 -21.20
C ASP A 157 -1.81 4.47 -20.96
N THR A 158 -1.84 4.06 -19.70
CA THR A 158 -1.96 2.67 -19.23
C THR A 158 -0.77 1.76 -19.54
N SER A 159 0.31 2.28 -20.12
CA SER A 159 1.54 1.53 -20.29
C SER A 159 2.23 1.28 -18.93
N LEU A 160 3.03 0.22 -18.86
CA LEU A 160 3.74 -0.17 -17.64
C LEU A 160 5.24 0.01 -17.79
N ILE A 161 5.83 0.64 -16.77
CA ILE A 161 7.28 0.57 -16.55
C ILE A 161 7.52 -0.56 -15.57
N LYS A 162 8.26 -1.59 -16.01
CA LYS A 162 8.56 -2.80 -15.26
C LYS A 162 10.04 -2.80 -14.86
N ASN A 163 10.33 -2.38 -13.65
CA ASN A 163 11.70 -2.37 -13.16
C ASN A 163 12.10 -3.75 -12.60
N GLU A 164 13.39 -4.03 -12.66
CA GLU A 164 13.99 -5.21 -12.04
C GLU A 164 13.85 -5.18 -10.52
N THR A 165 13.88 -6.35 -9.91
CA THR A 165 13.96 -6.47 -8.45
C THR A 165 15.40 -6.29 -7.96
N ARG A 166 15.55 -5.78 -6.76
CA ARG A 166 16.81 -5.72 -6.01
C ARG A 166 17.19 -7.10 -5.46
N PRO A 167 18.46 -7.35 -5.18
CA PRO A 167 18.85 -8.40 -4.24
C PRO A 167 18.14 -8.20 -2.91
N LEU A 168 17.89 -9.30 -2.19
CA LEU A 168 17.31 -9.24 -0.85
C LEU A 168 18.25 -8.52 0.12
N ILE A 169 17.68 -7.93 1.17
CA ILE A 169 18.46 -7.28 2.25
C ILE A 169 19.20 -8.37 3.00
N GLU A 170 20.54 -8.35 2.94
CA GLU A 170 21.37 -9.36 3.60
C GLU A 170 21.48 -9.12 5.11
N ASP A 171 21.58 -7.86 5.52
CA ASP A 171 21.69 -7.45 6.91
C ASP A 171 20.37 -6.83 7.39
N ILE A 172 19.52 -7.65 7.98
CA ILE A 172 18.23 -7.21 8.53
C ILE A 172 18.44 -6.37 9.80
N ASP A 173 19.53 -6.59 10.53
CA ASP A 173 19.81 -5.84 11.75
C ASP A 173 20.22 -4.38 11.48
N ALA A 174 20.57 -4.07 10.22
CA ALA A 174 20.78 -2.69 9.76
C ALA A 174 19.48 -1.90 9.56
N LEU A 175 18.31 -2.56 9.57
CA LEU A 175 17.03 -1.89 9.51
C LEU A 175 16.64 -1.29 10.88
N PRO A 176 15.88 -0.19 10.89
CA PRO A 176 15.38 0.39 12.13
C PRO A 176 14.59 -0.60 12.98
N THR A 177 14.77 -0.55 14.28
CA THR A 177 13.98 -1.37 15.22
C THR A 177 12.52 -0.95 15.19
N ILE A 178 11.63 -1.93 15.13
CA ILE A 178 10.17 -1.76 15.10
C ILE A 178 9.66 -1.39 16.51
#